data_9e6386b18db165c10611f72c33d96c75
#
_entry.id   9e6386b18db165c10611f72c33d96c75
#
_cell.length_a   1.000
_cell.length_b   1.000
_cell.length_c   1.000
_cell.angle_alpha   90.00
_cell.angle_beta   90.00
_cell.angle_gamma   90.00
#
_symmetry.space_group_name_H-M   'P 1'
#
loop_
_entity.id
_entity.type
_entity.pdbx_description
1 polymer ?
#
loop_
_entity_poly.entity_id
_entity_poly.type
_entity_poly.pdbx_seq_one_letter_code
_entity_poly.pdbx_strand_id
1 'polypeptide(L)'
;MHREPPLPPQRSPSPPPSDSHSAPAVAAGDDCAALAPASDGSGGGAPPRSQLALRRVAIDTWRENVAYLHRDCAVYRAEGFQALSKIEVRANGRRILATVNVVDDRTIVDCHELGLSEDAFALLGVDNGHTVSVAQAEPPESMGALFRKIASERLTREDFGAIVRDIANHRYSKIELTAFVVACHQSELDREEVFFLTDAMVASGTRLDWHEPLVVDKHCIGGIPGNRTTMLVVPIVAAHGMLCPKTSSRAITSPAGTADTMEVLANVELPLEQLADIVRDYRGCLAWGGTAHLSPADDVLISVERPLSIDSPGQMVASILSKKVAAGATHLVLDIPIGPTAKVRSMPDAQRLRRLFEYVARRMGLSLDVVITDGRQPVGNGVGPVLEARDVMRVLQNDPRAPDDLRQKALRLAGRLIECDPDVRGGDGYAIARDILDSGRALARMNAIIAAQGSKGFDHNHPALGALTLDVAAPAAGVVASIDNYQIARVARLAGAPKVPGAGVDLMHKLGDSVQAGDLLYRVHAMYPADLEFARQACERDSGYRLGTADEVPRVFVEF
;
A
#
# COMPACT_ATOMS: atom_id res chain seq x y z
N MET A 1 -43.41 -30.36 -22.30
CA MET A 1 -42.82 -30.73 -23.60
C MET A 1 -43.17 -29.64 -24.60
N HIS A 2 -42.36 -28.63 -24.75
CA HIS A 2 -42.38 -27.72 -25.89
C HIS A 2 -40.93 -27.60 -26.37
N ARG A 3 -40.69 -28.06 -27.60
CA ARG A 3 -39.41 -28.00 -28.31
C ARG A 3 -39.28 -26.61 -28.95
N GLU A 4 -38.21 -25.91 -28.67
CA GLU A 4 -37.80 -24.70 -29.40
C GLU A 4 -37.26 -25.08 -30.80
N PRO A 5 -37.51 -24.23 -31.82
CA PRO A 5 -36.98 -24.47 -33.18
C PRO A 5 -35.48 -24.10 -33.29
N PRO A 6 -34.75 -24.70 -34.24
CA PRO A 6 -33.32 -24.49 -34.43
C PRO A 6 -33.02 -23.15 -35.10
N LEU A 7 -31.93 -22.50 -34.64
CA LEU A 7 -31.36 -21.27 -35.18
C LEU A 7 -30.78 -21.50 -36.59
N PRO A 8 -30.88 -20.51 -37.51
CA PRO A 8 -30.29 -20.59 -38.85
C PRO A 8 -28.76 -20.46 -38.84
N PRO A 9 -28.05 -20.99 -39.85
CA PRO A 9 -26.60 -20.99 -39.90
C PRO A 9 -26.04 -19.58 -40.15
N GLN A 10 -25.06 -19.18 -39.33
CA GLN A 10 -24.30 -17.93 -39.51
C GLN A 10 -23.36 -18.03 -40.72
N ARG A 11 -23.49 -17.11 -41.64
CA ARG A 11 -22.56 -16.94 -42.78
C ARG A 11 -21.26 -16.29 -42.26
N SER A 12 -20.13 -16.90 -42.59
CA SER A 12 -18.79 -16.34 -42.39
C SER A 12 -18.60 -15.06 -43.26
N PRO A 13 -17.98 -13.99 -42.71
CA PRO A 13 -17.67 -12.82 -43.50
C PRO A 13 -16.50 -13.09 -44.46
N SER A 14 -16.64 -12.62 -45.70
CA SER A 14 -15.60 -12.61 -46.72
C SER A 14 -14.46 -11.62 -46.36
N PRO A 15 -13.20 -11.88 -46.76
CA PRO A 15 -12.10 -10.97 -46.49
C PRO A 15 -12.22 -9.69 -47.34
N PRO A 16 -11.75 -8.53 -46.86
CA PRO A 16 -11.75 -7.29 -47.62
C PRO A 16 -10.73 -7.31 -48.75
N PRO A 17 -10.94 -6.49 -49.81
CA PRO A 17 -10.03 -6.43 -50.94
C PRO A 17 -8.69 -5.78 -50.60
N SER A 18 -7.62 -6.30 -51.16
CA SER A 18 -6.26 -5.79 -51.06
C SER A 18 -6.10 -4.49 -51.87
N ASP A 19 -6.09 -3.33 -51.21
CA ASP A 19 -5.64 -2.08 -51.81
C ASP A 19 -4.10 -1.98 -51.75
N SER A 20 -3.50 -2.12 -52.91
CA SER A 20 -2.09 -1.84 -53.12
C SER A 20 -1.87 -0.32 -53.23
N HIS A 21 -1.55 0.34 -52.11
CA HIS A 21 -0.94 1.65 -52.11
C HIS A 21 0.56 1.50 -51.83
N SER A 22 1.35 1.62 -52.91
CA SER A 22 2.80 1.84 -52.87
C SER A 22 3.08 3.19 -52.22
N ALA A 23 3.56 3.18 -50.99
CA ALA A 23 4.19 4.35 -50.36
C ALA A 23 5.61 4.53 -50.90
N PRO A 24 6.10 5.77 -51.09
CA PRO A 24 7.45 6.00 -51.57
C PRO A 24 8.49 5.57 -50.56
N ALA A 25 9.52 4.87 -51.01
CA ALA A 25 10.69 4.49 -50.24
C ALA A 25 11.42 5.76 -49.76
N VAL A 26 11.34 6.06 -48.48
CA VAL A 26 12.26 6.98 -47.83
C VAL A 26 13.59 6.26 -47.67
N ALA A 27 14.63 6.81 -48.28
CA ALA A 27 15.99 6.31 -48.17
C ALA A 27 16.42 6.25 -46.70
N ALA A 28 16.62 5.04 -46.18
CA ALA A 28 17.23 4.80 -44.88
C ALA A 28 18.70 5.21 -44.98
N GLY A 29 19.08 6.32 -44.37
CA GLY A 29 20.47 6.66 -44.18
C GLY A 29 21.13 5.66 -43.20
N ASP A 30 22.15 4.97 -43.67
CA ASP A 30 22.99 4.00 -42.94
C ASP A 30 23.95 4.69 -41.96
N ASP A 31 23.46 5.48 -41.00
CA ASP A 31 24.30 6.15 -40.00
C ASP A 31 24.49 5.37 -38.68
N CYS A 32 23.88 4.19 -38.55
CA CYS A 32 24.02 3.36 -37.34
C CYS A 32 25.04 2.22 -37.47
N ALA A 33 25.81 2.12 -38.56
CA ALA A 33 26.66 0.96 -38.87
C ALA A 33 28.13 1.05 -38.40
N ALA A 34 28.53 2.03 -37.61
CA ALA A 34 29.94 2.25 -37.29
C ALA A 34 30.22 2.22 -35.77
N LEU A 35 30.32 1.03 -35.19
CA LEU A 35 31.21 0.74 -34.06
C LEU A 35 31.40 -0.79 -34.02
N ALA A 36 32.34 -1.29 -34.84
CA ALA A 36 32.86 -2.64 -34.68
C ALA A 36 33.75 -2.69 -33.42
N PRO A 37 33.66 -3.75 -32.59
CA PRO A 37 34.50 -3.86 -31.41
C PRO A 37 35.98 -4.09 -31.81
N ALA A 38 36.87 -3.30 -31.23
CA ALA A 38 38.30 -3.58 -31.28
C ALA A 38 38.56 -4.91 -30.56
N SER A 39 39.14 -5.89 -31.29
CA SER A 39 39.54 -7.17 -30.76
C SER A 39 40.84 -7.02 -29.97
N ASP A 40 40.76 -7.05 -28.64
CA ASP A 40 41.88 -7.37 -27.78
C ASP A 40 41.65 -8.73 -27.14
N GLY A 41 42.62 -9.62 -27.43
CA GLY A 41 42.58 -11.03 -27.04
C GLY A 41 42.98 -11.28 -25.60
N SER A 42 42.49 -12.41 -25.13
CA SER A 42 42.88 -13.23 -23.99
C SER A 42 42.14 -13.04 -22.66
N GLY A 43 41.52 -14.14 -22.24
CA GLY A 43 41.15 -14.43 -20.86
C GLY A 43 39.62 -14.60 -20.66
N GLY A 44 39.19 -15.77 -20.15
CA GLY A 44 37.81 -16.17 -19.88
C GLY A 44 37.01 -15.04 -19.24
N GLY A 45 36.28 -14.30 -20.05
CA GLY A 45 35.60 -13.06 -19.69
C GLY A 45 34.10 -13.13 -19.91
N ALA A 46 33.39 -12.47 -19.04
CA ALA A 46 32.00 -12.14 -19.17
C ALA A 46 31.65 -11.64 -20.61
N PRO A 47 30.39 -11.84 -21.10
CA PRO A 47 29.99 -11.43 -22.43
C PRO A 47 30.29 -9.94 -22.69
N PRO A 48 30.60 -9.54 -23.93
CA PRO A 48 30.94 -8.16 -24.25
C PRO A 48 29.82 -7.22 -23.85
N ARG A 49 30.14 -6.21 -23.05
CA ARG A 49 29.20 -5.17 -22.60
C ARG A 49 29.13 -4.09 -23.66
N SER A 50 27.92 -3.82 -24.12
CA SER A 50 27.67 -2.74 -25.06
C SER A 50 27.54 -1.41 -24.32
N GLN A 51 28.16 -0.35 -24.81
CA GLN A 51 28.18 0.98 -24.19
C GLN A 51 27.25 1.93 -24.92
N LEU A 52 26.44 2.67 -24.17
CA LEU A 52 25.49 3.67 -24.65
C LEU A 52 25.57 4.94 -23.81
N ALA A 53 25.21 6.09 -24.39
CA ALA A 53 25.05 7.33 -23.65
C ALA A 53 23.72 7.30 -22.87
N LEU A 54 23.75 7.61 -21.57
CA LEU A 54 22.55 7.64 -20.76
C LEU A 54 21.70 8.86 -21.07
N ARG A 55 20.39 8.66 -21.26
CA ARG A 55 19.39 9.70 -21.39
C ARG A 55 18.32 9.59 -20.30
N ARG A 56 18.11 10.68 -19.56
CA ARG A 56 16.97 10.79 -18.67
C ARG A 56 15.69 10.95 -19.47
N VAL A 57 14.81 9.98 -19.43
CA VAL A 57 13.46 10.07 -19.97
C VAL A 57 12.52 10.38 -18.81
N ALA A 58 11.97 11.61 -18.81
CA ALA A 58 11.14 12.11 -17.70
C ALA A 58 9.74 11.48 -17.73
N ILE A 59 9.67 10.15 -17.65
CA ILE A 59 8.43 9.36 -17.57
C ILE A 59 8.40 8.67 -16.21
N ASP A 60 7.37 8.98 -15.44
CA ASP A 60 7.04 8.25 -14.19
C ASP A 60 6.43 6.89 -14.57
N THR A 61 7.11 5.82 -14.24
CA THR A 61 6.70 4.43 -14.46
C THR A 61 6.19 3.75 -13.19
N TRP A 62 5.83 4.55 -12.21
CA TRP A 62 5.34 4.11 -10.93
C TRP A 62 6.22 3.04 -10.27
N ARG A 63 7.47 3.41 -9.96
CA ARG A 63 8.49 2.58 -9.32
C ARG A 63 8.93 1.35 -10.13
N GLU A 64 8.60 1.28 -11.40
CA GLU A 64 9.17 0.28 -12.28
C GLU A 64 10.42 0.84 -12.96
N ASN A 65 11.53 0.10 -12.86
CA ASN A 65 12.73 0.44 -13.60
C ASN A 65 12.52 0.10 -15.07
N VAL A 66 12.36 1.11 -15.90
CA VAL A 66 12.16 0.95 -17.35
C VAL A 66 13.35 1.55 -18.09
N ALA A 67 13.86 0.78 -19.04
CA ALA A 67 14.87 1.18 -20.00
C ALA A 67 14.24 1.33 -21.40
N TYR A 68 14.61 2.38 -22.10
CA TYR A 68 14.13 2.68 -23.45
C TYR A 68 15.28 2.52 -24.42
N LEU A 69 15.12 1.68 -25.44
CA LEU A 69 16.07 1.48 -26.52
C LEU A 69 15.39 1.77 -27.87
N HIS A 70 16.08 2.52 -28.72
CA HIS A 70 15.58 2.73 -30.08
C HIS A 70 15.61 1.43 -30.87
N ARG A 71 14.60 1.17 -31.72
CA ARG A 71 14.51 -0.03 -32.55
C ARG A 71 15.76 -0.29 -33.40
N ASP A 72 16.39 0.79 -33.86
CA ASP A 72 17.62 0.72 -34.68
C ASP A 72 18.90 0.73 -33.89
N CYS A 73 18.83 0.72 -32.54
CA CYS A 73 20.01 0.62 -31.70
C CYS A 73 20.78 -0.66 -31.99
N ALA A 74 22.08 -0.54 -32.27
CA ALA A 74 22.93 -1.69 -32.57
C ALA A 74 22.99 -2.68 -31.41
N VAL A 75 22.99 -2.19 -30.16
CA VAL A 75 22.96 -3.01 -28.94
C VAL A 75 21.66 -3.81 -28.86
N TYR A 76 20.52 -3.17 -29.12
CA TYR A 76 19.22 -3.85 -29.11
C TYR A 76 19.17 -4.98 -30.16
N ARG A 77 19.70 -4.73 -31.35
CA ARG A 77 19.72 -5.73 -32.43
C ARG A 77 20.73 -6.85 -32.22
N ALA A 78 21.92 -6.52 -31.71
CA ALA A 78 23.02 -7.48 -31.55
C ALA A 78 22.78 -8.46 -30.39
N GLU A 79 22.26 -7.97 -29.26
CA GLU A 79 22.02 -8.77 -28.04
C GLU A 79 20.70 -9.58 -28.12
N GLY A 80 19.88 -9.39 -29.16
CA GLY A 80 18.59 -10.06 -29.30
C GLY A 80 17.61 -9.71 -28.18
N PHE A 81 17.72 -8.51 -27.59
CA PHE A 81 16.78 -8.05 -26.58
C PHE A 81 15.36 -8.06 -27.13
N GLN A 82 14.47 -8.64 -26.34
CA GLN A 82 13.03 -8.59 -26.63
C GLN A 82 12.37 -7.48 -25.81
N ALA A 83 11.33 -6.87 -26.35
CA ALA A 83 10.48 -5.99 -25.55
C ALA A 83 9.98 -6.74 -24.30
N LEU A 84 9.95 -6.04 -23.17
CA LEU A 84 9.62 -6.58 -21.84
C LEU A 84 10.66 -7.53 -21.22
N SER A 85 11.79 -7.81 -21.88
CA SER A 85 12.91 -8.50 -21.24
C SER A 85 13.61 -7.60 -20.23
N LYS A 86 14.32 -8.19 -19.28
CA LYS A 86 15.16 -7.45 -18.32
C LYS A 86 16.56 -7.29 -18.86
N ILE A 87 17.11 -6.09 -18.69
CA ILE A 87 18.51 -5.79 -18.93
C ILE A 87 19.19 -5.31 -17.66
N GLU A 88 20.48 -5.55 -17.59
CA GLU A 88 21.34 -5.00 -16.56
C GLU A 88 22.01 -3.72 -17.10
N VAL A 89 21.89 -2.62 -16.36
CA VAL A 89 22.55 -1.35 -16.65
C VAL A 89 23.56 -1.06 -15.56
N ARG A 90 24.81 -0.78 -15.95
CA ARG A 90 25.91 -0.50 -15.00
C ARG A 90 26.58 0.83 -15.31
N ALA A 91 26.88 1.58 -14.24
CA ALA A 91 27.66 2.80 -14.28
C ALA A 91 28.36 3.03 -12.92
N ASN A 92 29.59 3.49 -12.91
CA ASN A 92 30.34 3.86 -11.69
C ASN A 92 30.27 2.82 -10.54
N GLY A 93 30.31 1.53 -10.86
CA GLY A 93 30.20 0.45 -9.88
C GLY A 93 28.78 0.17 -9.38
N ARG A 94 27.80 0.98 -9.75
CA ARG A 94 26.38 0.73 -9.48
C ARG A 94 25.75 -0.12 -10.59
N ARG A 95 24.72 -0.87 -10.22
CA ARG A 95 24.00 -1.79 -11.10
C ARG A 95 22.50 -1.69 -10.84
N ILE A 96 21.72 -1.57 -11.90
CA ILE A 96 20.25 -1.67 -11.82
C ILE A 96 19.74 -2.69 -12.86
N LEU A 97 18.58 -3.28 -12.59
CA LEU A 97 17.84 -4.07 -13.56
C LEU A 97 16.65 -3.24 -14.05
N ALA A 98 16.43 -3.20 -15.36
CA ALA A 98 15.34 -2.46 -15.96
C ALA A 98 14.63 -3.29 -17.04
N THR A 99 13.33 -3.08 -17.19
CA THR A 99 12.50 -3.70 -18.23
C THR A 99 12.66 -2.91 -19.53
N VAL A 100 12.93 -3.59 -20.64
CA VAL A 100 13.16 -2.94 -21.94
C VAL A 100 11.82 -2.57 -22.58
N ASN A 101 11.68 -1.29 -22.93
CA ASN A 101 10.68 -0.78 -23.87
C ASN A 101 11.35 -0.31 -25.14
N VAL A 102 10.77 -0.65 -26.29
CA VAL A 102 11.30 -0.28 -27.60
C VAL A 102 10.67 1.03 -28.05
N VAL A 103 11.50 1.95 -28.53
CA VAL A 103 11.11 3.28 -29.01
C VAL A 103 11.38 3.40 -30.51
N ASP A 104 10.45 3.98 -31.22
CA ASP A 104 10.57 4.25 -32.69
C ASP A 104 10.86 5.72 -32.99
N ASP A 105 10.74 6.62 -32.01
CA ASP A 105 10.95 8.04 -32.12
C ASP A 105 12.31 8.45 -31.55
N ARG A 106 13.23 8.88 -32.43
CA ARG A 106 14.58 9.35 -32.07
C ARG A 106 14.59 10.60 -31.18
N THR A 107 13.50 11.36 -31.17
CA THR A 107 13.40 12.52 -30.26
C THR A 107 13.29 12.11 -28.79
N ILE A 108 12.78 10.92 -28.52
CA ILE A 108 12.69 10.34 -27.17
C ILE A 108 14.03 9.73 -26.77
N VAL A 109 14.56 8.79 -27.60
CA VAL A 109 15.85 8.13 -27.39
C VAL A 109 16.50 7.85 -28.74
N ASP A 110 17.73 8.31 -28.95
CA ASP A 110 18.49 8.04 -30.16
C ASP A 110 19.08 6.63 -30.20
N CYS A 111 19.51 6.15 -31.37
CA CYS A 111 20.07 4.81 -31.54
C CYS A 111 21.41 4.56 -30.79
N HIS A 112 22.05 5.61 -30.30
CA HIS A 112 23.29 5.55 -29.50
C HIS A 112 23.05 5.82 -28.02
N GLU A 113 21.79 5.98 -27.61
CA GLU A 113 21.41 6.29 -26.25
C GLU A 113 20.66 5.12 -25.59
N LEU A 114 20.78 5.05 -24.25
CA LEU A 114 19.92 4.29 -23.37
C LEU A 114 19.05 5.27 -22.59
N GLY A 115 17.75 5.26 -22.81
CA GLY A 115 16.80 6.00 -21.98
C GLY A 115 16.51 5.27 -20.68
N LEU A 116 16.42 5.97 -19.55
CA LEU A 116 15.90 5.42 -18.29
C LEU A 116 14.72 6.24 -17.78
N SER A 117 13.71 5.55 -17.23
CA SER A 117 12.61 6.17 -16.49
C SER A 117 13.12 6.94 -15.28
N GLU A 118 12.31 7.81 -14.72
CA GLU A 118 12.71 8.71 -13.62
C GLU A 118 13.28 7.93 -12.43
N ASP A 119 12.57 6.89 -11.97
CA ASP A 119 13.01 6.05 -10.84
C ASP A 119 14.32 5.30 -11.16
N ALA A 120 14.42 4.71 -12.35
CA ALA A 120 15.61 3.97 -12.77
C ALA A 120 16.83 4.91 -12.90
N PHE A 121 16.62 6.12 -13.41
CA PHE A 121 17.67 7.13 -13.53
C PHE A 121 18.18 7.57 -12.15
N ALA A 122 17.26 7.86 -11.22
CA ALA A 122 17.60 8.23 -9.84
C ALA A 122 18.35 7.11 -9.10
N LEU A 123 17.93 5.84 -9.28
CA LEU A 123 18.60 4.69 -8.67
C LEU A 123 20.03 4.47 -9.19
N LEU A 124 20.26 4.67 -10.49
CA LEU A 124 21.59 4.55 -11.07
C LEU A 124 22.51 5.68 -10.57
N GLY A 125 21.96 6.87 -10.36
CA GLY A 125 22.61 8.00 -9.69
C GLY A 125 23.82 8.55 -10.44
N VAL A 126 23.73 8.64 -11.76
CA VAL A 126 24.72 9.26 -12.66
C VAL A 126 24.04 10.30 -13.54
N ASP A 127 24.83 11.23 -14.08
CA ASP A 127 24.33 12.33 -14.88
C ASP A 127 23.88 11.91 -16.28
N ASN A 128 23.02 12.74 -16.88
CA ASN A 128 22.61 12.61 -18.26
C ASN A 128 23.83 12.71 -19.21
N GLY A 129 23.90 11.86 -20.23
CA GLY A 129 25.06 11.76 -21.15
C GLY A 129 26.20 10.88 -20.64
N HIS A 130 26.12 10.35 -19.40
CA HIS A 130 27.14 9.43 -18.89
C HIS A 130 27.15 8.13 -19.68
N THR A 131 28.35 7.56 -19.93
CA THR A 131 28.46 6.26 -20.62
C THR A 131 28.08 5.14 -19.67
N VAL A 132 27.09 4.34 -20.05
CA VAL A 132 26.62 3.16 -19.31
C VAL A 132 26.90 1.88 -20.10
N SER A 133 27.13 0.79 -19.38
CA SER A 133 27.23 -0.54 -20.01
C SER A 133 25.92 -1.30 -19.82
N VAL A 134 25.46 -1.95 -20.90
CA VAL A 134 24.23 -2.72 -20.96
C VAL A 134 24.57 -4.19 -21.21
N ALA A 135 23.87 -5.09 -20.53
CA ALA A 135 23.94 -6.53 -20.74
C ALA A 135 22.58 -7.17 -20.53
N GLN A 136 22.39 -8.36 -21.10
CA GLN A 136 21.20 -9.16 -20.79
C GLN A 136 21.21 -9.53 -19.29
N ALA A 137 20.06 -9.38 -18.63
CA ALA A 137 19.94 -9.82 -17.25
C ALA A 137 19.90 -11.34 -17.17
N GLU A 138 20.61 -11.89 -16.19
CA GLU A 138 20.50 -13.32 -15.90
C GLU A 138 19.08 -13.65 -15.40
N PRO A 139 18.47 -14.77 -15.85
CA PRO A 139 17.19 -15.20 -15.34
C PRO A 139 17.20 -15.35 -13.81
N PRO A 140 16.07 -15.11 -13.11
CA PRO A 140 16.00 -15.35 -11.68
C PRO A 140 16.32 -16.80 -11.32
N GLU A 141 17.15 -17.02 -10.29
CA GLU A 141 17.52 -18.37 -9.83
C GLU A 141 16.28 -19.15 -9.34
N SER A 142 15.28 -18.46 -8.84
CA SER A 142 14.05 -19.02 -8.25
C SER A 142 12.96 -19.41 -9.25
N MET A 143 13.20 -19.31 -10.58
CA MET A 143 12.17 -19.63 -11.59
C MET A 143 11.63 -21.06 -11.46
N GLY A 144 12.50 -22.04 -11.14
CA GLY A 144 12.06 -23.41 -10.87
C GLY A 144 11.08 -23.52 -9.70
N ALA A 145 11.31 -22.76 -8.62
CA ALA A 145 10.41 -22.70 -7.48
C ALA A 145 9.08 -22.01 -7.84
N LEU A 146 9.12 -20.94 -8.63
CA LEU A 146 7.92 -20.28 -9.14
C LEU A 146 7.05 -21.25 -9.96
N PHE A 147 7.64 -22.01 -10.88
CA PHE A 147 6.90 -22.98 -11.68
C PHE A 147 6.28 -24.11 -10.84
N ARG A 148 6.96 -24.58 -9.79
CA ARG A 148 6.39 -25.52 -8.83
C ARG A 148 5.18 -24.92 -8.10
N LYS A 149 5.27 -23.64 -7.68
CA LYS A 149 4.13 -22.97 -7.02
C LYS A 149 2.93 -22.81 -7.97
N ILE A 150 3.17 -22.47 -9.24
CA ILE A 150 2.13 -22.43 -10.28
C ILE A 150 1.47 -23.81 -10.46
N ALA A 151 2.25 -24.89 -10.33
CA ALA A 151 1.74 -26.27 -10.34
C ALA A 151 1.06 -26.68 -9.01
N SER A 152 0.85 -25.73 -8.09
CA SER A 152 0.25 -25.96 -6.76
C SER A 152 1.09 -26.85 -5.83
N GLU A 153 2.39 -26.97 -6.08
CA GLU A 153 3.28 -27.70 -5.20
C GLU A 153 3.61 -26.87 -3.95
N ARG A 154 3.87 -27.58 -2.85
CA ARG A 154 4.36 -26.98 -1.61
C ARG A 154 5.81 -26.55 -1.78
N LEU A 155 6.12 -25.32 -1.36
CA LEU A 155 7.49 -24.79 -1.41
C LEU A 155 8.22 -24.94 -0.07
N THR A 156 9.56 -25.08 -0.17
CA THR A 156 10.44 -25.13 1.00
C THR A 156 10.83 -23.73 1.49
N ARG A 157 11.51 -23.66 2.63
CA ARG A 157 12.06 -22.40 3.16
C ARG A 157 13.08 -21.78 2.21
N GLU A 158 13.92 -22.62 1.61
CA GLU A 158 14.94 -22.23 0.63
C GLU A 158 14.31 -21.65 -0.63
N ASP A 159 13.22 -22.25 -1.11
CA ASP A 159 12.46 -21.78 -2.27
C ASP A 159 11.90 -20.36 -2.03
N PHE A 160 11.21 -20.14 -0.89
CA PHE A 160 10.72 -18.81 -0.53
C PHE A 160 11.86 -17.81 -0.34
N GLY A 161 12.98 -18.23 0.25
CA GLY A 161 14.19 -17.42 0.39
C GLY A 161 14.75 -16.96 -0.95
N ALA A 162 14.79 -17.85 -1.96
CA ALA A 162 15.25 -17.53 -3.31
C ALA A 162 14.26 -16.59 -4.03
N ILE A 163 12.96 -16.90 -4.00
CA ILE A 163 11.90 -16.09 -4.64
C ILE A 163 11.90 -14.67 -4.06
N VAL A 164 11.86 -14.52 -2.74
CA VAL A 164 11.80 -13.21 -2.07
C VAL A 164 13.06 -12.40 -2.33
N ARG A 165 14.22 -13.03 -2.38
CA ARG A 165 15.49 -12.39 -2.75
C ARG A 165 15.46 -11.86 -4.18
N ASP A 166 14.98 -12.64 -5.13
CA ASP A 166 14.87 -12.22 -6.52
C ASP A 166 13.84 -11.10 -6.70
N ILE A 167 12.74 -11.13 -5.95
CA ILE A 167 11.73 -10.05 -5.91
C ILE A 167 12.34 -8.76 -5.35
N ALA A 168 13.02 -8.82 -4.19
CA ALA A 168 13.63 -7.67 -3.54
C ALA A 168 14.74 -7.03 -4.40
N ASN A 169 15.41 -7.82 -5.22
CA ASN A 169 16.42 -7.37 -6.17
C ASN A 169 15.86 -6.99 -7.55
N HIS A 170 14.53 -6.88 -7.70
CA HIS A 170 13.85 -6.51 -8.95
C HIS A 170 14.16 -7.43 -10.15
N ARG A 171 14.55 -8.69 -9.88
CA ARG A 171 14.82 -9.67 -10.95
C ARG A 171 13.55 -10.16 -11.66
N TYR A 172 12.41 -10.22 -10.94
CA TYR A 172 11.12 -10.58 -11.51
C TYR A 172 10.55 -9.45 -12.36
N SER A 173 9.98 -9.78 -13.50
CA SER A 173 9.10 -8.91 -14.27
C SER A 173 7.71 -8.84 -13.62
N LYS A 174 6.86 -7.92 -14.09
CA LYS A 174 5.47 -7.86 -13.64
C LYS A 174 4.69 -9.16 -13.92
N ILE A 175 5.05 -9.89 -14.99
CA ILE A 175 4.41 -11.16 -15.35
C ILE A 175 4.73 -12.22 -14.29
N GLU A 176 5.98 -12.37 -13.92
CA GLU A 176 6.43 -13.35 -12.92
C GLU A 176 5.93 -13.01 -11.52
N LEU A 177 5.95 -11.72 -11.14
CA LEU A 177 5.35 -11.23 -9.89
C LEU A 177 3.86 -11.57 -9.83
N THR A 178 3.12 -11.30 -10.93
CA THR A 178 1.69 -11.61 -11.02
C THR A 178 1.46 -13.11 -10.91
N ALA A 179 2.26 -13.92 -11.60
CA ALA A 179 2.15 -15.38 -11.54
C ALA A 179 2.36 -15.90 -10.11
N PHE A 180 3.36 -15.36 -9.38
CA PHE A 180 3.62 -15.74 -7.98
C PHE A 180 2.45 -15.36 -7.07
N VAL A 181 1.96 -14.12 -7.14
CA VAL A 181 0.85 -13.62 -6.31
C VAL A 181 -0.42 -14.45 -6.56
N VAL A 182 -0.75 -14.70 -7.83
CA VAL A 182 -1.93 -15.50 -8.21
C VAL A 182 -1.78 -16.95 -7.77
N ALA A 183 -0.61 -17.57 -7.96
CA ALA A 183 -0.35 -18.96 -7.54
C ALA A 183 -0.48 -19.11 -6.02
N CYS A 184 0.05 -18.16 -5.24
CA CYS A 184 -0.11 -18.15 -3.78
C CYS A 184 -1.56 -17.92 -3.33
N HIS A 185 -2.37 -17.22 -4.14
CA HIS A 185 -3.79 -17.02 -3.86
C HIS A 185 -4.62 -18.26 -4.16
N GLN A 186 -4.38 -18.90 -5.31
CA GLN A 186 -5.13 -20.09 -5.74
C GLN A 186 -4.82 -21.34 -4.91
N SER A 187 -3.54 -21.53 -4.59
CA SER A 187 -3.06 -22.68 -3.81
C SER A 187 -2.82 -22.27 -2.38
N GLU A 188 -3.83 -21.84 -1.64
CA GLU A 188 -3.70 -21.30 -0.28
C GLU A 188 -2.41 -21.78 0.43
N LEU A 189 -1.56 -20.84 0.85
CA LEU A 189 -0.32 -21.16 1.56
C LEU A 189 -0.66 -21.85 2.88
N ASP A 190 -0.02 -22.97 3.18
CA ASP A 190 -0.12 -23.56 4.50
C ASP A 190 0.62 -22.70 5.55
N ARG A 191 0.41 -22.97 6.81
CA ARG A 191 0.97 -22.15 7.90
C ARG A 191 2.50 -22.12 7.93
N GLU A 192 3.18 -23.20 7.46
CA GLU A 192 4.63 -23.26 7.35
C GLU A 192 5.11 -22.41 6.15
N GLU A 193 4.43 -22.50 5.01
CA GLU A 193 4.74 -21.65 3.85
C GLU A 193 4.57 -20.18 4.18
N VAL A 194 3.51 -19.80 4.93
CA VAL A 194 3.31 -18.42 5.41
C VAL A 194 4.45 -17.97 6.32
N PHE A 195 4.91 -18.84 7.21
CA PHE A 195 6.07 -18.55 8.05
C PHE A 195 7.35 -18.41 7.21
N PHE A 196 7.60 -19.29 6.23
CA PHE A 196 8.77 -19.20 5.35
C PHE A 196 8.78 -17.91 4.52
N LEU A 197 7.62 -17.53 3.99
CA LEU A 197 7.45 -16.27 3.27
C LEU A 197 7.74 -15.06 4.19
N THR A 198 7.18 -15.07 5.41
CA THR A 198 7.39 -14.00 6.40
C THR A 198 8.87 -13.85 6.76
N ASP A 199 9.52 -14.96 7.05
CA ASP A 199 10.94 -15.02 7.44
C ASP A 199 11.85 -14.52 6.30
N ALA A 200 11.56 -14.95 5.06
CA ALA A 200 12.28 -14.49 3.87
C ALA A 200 12.09 -12.98 3.63
N MET A 201 10.87 -12.46 3.84
CA MET A 201 10.59 -11.02 3.72
C MET A 201 11.36 -10.20 4.77
N VAL A 202 11.44 -10.66 6.02
CA VAL A 202 12.26 -10.02 7.06
C VAL A 202 13.73 -10.05 6.68
N ALA A 203 14.24 -11.18 6.18
CA ALA A 203 15.64 -11.34 5.78
C ALA A 203 16.03 -10.49 4.56
N SER A 204 15.05 -10.05 3.75
CA SER A 204 15.29 -9.22 2.56
C SER A 204 15.46 -7.74 2.85
N GLY A 205 15.11 -7.28 4.06
CA GLY A 205 15.14 -5.87 4.44
C GLY A 205 16.06 -5.56 5.60
N THR A 206 16.01 -4.31 6.06
CA THR A 206 16.72 -3.85 7.24
C THR A 206 15.91 -4.14 8.49
N ARG A 207 16.55 -4.73 9.51
CA ARG A 207 15.94 -4.92 10.82
C ARG A 207 16.46 -3.87 11.79
N LEU A 208 15.52 -3.18 12.48
CA LEU A 208 15.83 -2.22 13.52
C LEU A 208 16.01 -2.93 14.87
N ASP A 209 17.00 -2.50 15.62
CA ASP A 209 17.22 -2.91 17.01
C ASP A 209 17.19 -1.68 17.92
N TRP A 210 16.28 -1.66 18.84
CA TRP A 210 16.08 -0.56 19.78
C TRP A 210 16.83 -0.76 21.10
N HIS A 211 17.44 -1.93 21.31
CA HIS A 211 18.11 -2.32 22.55
C HIS A 211 17.20 -2.19 23.79
N GLU A 212 15.88 -2.37 23.59
CA GLU A 212 14.86 -2.35 24.63
C GLU A 212 14.06 -3.64 24.67
N PRO A 213 13.72 -4.16 25.87
CA PRO A 213 12.99 -5.41 26.00
C PRO A 213 11.53 -5.30 25.57
N LEU A 214 10.96 -4.09 25.65
CA LEU A 214 9.56 -3.83 25.38
C LEU A 214 9.40 -2.75 24.30
N VAL A 215 9.22 -3.20 23.07
CA VAL A 215 8.91 -2.37 21.90
C VAL A 215 7.55 -2.78 21.38
N VAL A 216 6.60 -1.86 21.44
CA VAL A 216 5.21 -2.16 21.10
C VAL A 216 4.80 -1.58 19.76
N ASP A 217 3.89 -2.25 19.07
CA ASP A 217 3.27 -1.74 17.85
C ASP A 217 1.78 -2.12 17.81
N LYS A 218 1.02 -1.37 17.06
CA LYS A 218 -0.39 -1.65 16.78
C LYS A 218 -0.60 -1.72 15.26
N HIS A 219 -1.31 -2.74 14.81
CA HIS A 219 -1.70 -2.82 13.41
C HIS A 219 -3.19 -3.11 13.27
N CYS A 220 -3.82 -2.55 12.23
CA CYS A 220 -5.16 -2.95 11.79
C CYS A 220 -5.04 -3.57 10.41
N ILE A 221 -5.70 -4.70 10.18
CA ILE A 221 -5.69 -5.36 8.87
C ILE A 221 -6.31 -4.52 7.74
N GLY A 222 -6.99 -3.40 8.08
CA GLY A 222 -7.56 -2.45 7.14
C GLY A 222 -9.01 -2.75 6.74
N GLY A 223 -9.47 -2.09 5.67
CA GLY A 223 -10.80 -2.27 5.12
C GLY A 223 -11.88 -1.36 5.73
N ILE A 224 -11.58 -0.58 6.77
CA ILE A 224 -12.52 0.35 7.41
C ILE A 224 -12.05 1.79 7.17
N PRO A 225 -12.83 2.62 6.46
CA PRO A 225 -12.53 4.04 6.28
C PRO A 225 -12.47 4.79 7.60
N GLY A 226 -11.67 5.85 7.66
CA GLY A 226 -11.58 6.74 8.83
C GLY A 226 -10.86 6.15 10.05
N ASN A 227 -10.53 4.85 10.06
CA ASN A 227 -9.94 4.15 11.21
C ASN A 227 -8.49 4.62 11.48
N ARG A 228 -8.34 5.81 12.07
CA ARG A 228 -7.04 6.43 12.45
C ARG A 228 -6.67 6.19 13.90
N THR A 229 -7.14 5.11 14.51
CA THR A 229 -6.82 4.73 15.90
C THR A 229 -5.32 4.73 16.18
N THR A 230 -4.48 4.37 15.21
CA THR A 230 -3.02 4.38 15.35
C THR A 230 -2.46 5.73 15.76
N MET A 231 -3.01 6.83 15.22
CA MET A 231 -2.55 8.19 15.53
C MET A 231 -2.94 8.67 16.94
N LEU A 232 -3.83 7.94 17.61
CA LEU A 232 -4.19 8.12 19.02
C LEU A 232 -3.40 7.16 19.91
N VAL A 233 -3.28 5.91 19.50
CA VAL A 233 -2.59 4.85 20.26
C VAL A 233 -1.11 5.21 20.46
N VAL A 234 -0.42 5.65 19.41
CA VAL A 234 1.02 5.97 19.50
C VAL A 234 1.32 7.03 20.56
N PRO A 235 0.70 8.23 20.57
CA PRO A 235 1.00 9.23 21.59
C PRO A 235 0.51 8.82 22.98
N ILE A 236 -0.56 8.04 23.14
CA ILE A 236 -1.01 7.50 24.42
C ILE A 236 0.06 6.57 25.02
N VAL A 237 0.51 5.60 24.24
CA VAL A 237 1.48 4.59 24.64
C VAL A 237 2.86 5.21 24.88
N ALA A 238 3.29 6.14 24.03
CA ALA A 238 4.52 6.90 24.20
C ALA A 238 4.49 7.84 25.43
N ALA A 239 3.31 8.37 25.78
CA ALA A 239 3.13 9.17 26.99
C ALA A 239 3.12 8.31 28.28
N HIS A 240 2.76 7.03 28.18
CA HIS A 240 2.96 6.05 29.25
C HIS A 240 4.45 5.76 29.48
N GLY A 241 5.29 5.90 28.45
CA GLY A 241 6.74 5.66 28.53
C GLY A 241 7.22 4.48 27.69
N MET A 242 6.32 3.72 27.05
CA MET A 242 6.67 2.60 26.20
C MET A 242 7.17 3.04 24.82
N LEU A 243 8.07 2.28 24.23
CA LEU A 243 8.61 2.54 22.91
C LEU A 243 7.67 2.04 21.80
N CYS A 244 7.22 2.95 20.94
CA CYS A 244 6.31 2.65 19.83
C CYS A 244 6.78 3.27 18.49
N PRO A 245 7.78 2.66 17.82
CA PRO A 245 8.35 3.14 16.56
C PRO A 245 7.39 2.82 15.40
N LYS A 246 6.37 3.64 15.21
CA LYS A 246 5.31 3.34 14.26
C LYS A 246 5.70 3.67 12.83
N THR A 247 5.88 2.66 12.01
CA THR A 247 5.89 2.79 10.56
C THR A 247 4.53 2.41 9.98
N SER A 248 4.07 3.16 9.00
CA SER A 248 2.75 3.00 8.38
C SER A 248 2.84 3.08 6.86
N SER A 249 1.87 2.46 6.16
CA SER A 249 1.73 2.60 4.72
C SER A 249 0.92 3.84 4.34
N ARG A 250 1.11 4.32 3.11
CA ARG A 250 0.14 5.15 2.41
C ARG A 250 -1.11 4.34 2.05
N ALA A 251 -2.14 4.99 1.57
CA ALA A 251 -3.41 4.34 1.21
C ALA A 251 -3.21 3.17 0.23
N ILE A 252 -3.74 2.01 0.61
CA ILE A 252 -3.77 0.81 -0.25
C ILE A 252 -5.21 0.59 -0.73
N THR A 253 -6.14 0.35 0.18
CA THR A 253 -7.56 0.09 -0.11
C THR A 253 -8.49 1.17 0.43
N SER A 254 -8.08 1.87 1.50
CA SER A 254 -8.81 3.01 2.08
C SER A 254 -8.51 4.32 1.34
N PRO A 255 -9.35 5.36 1.45
CA PRO A 255 -9.11 6.69 0.87
C PRO A 255 -7.95 7.46 1.53
N ALA A 256 -7.49 7.02 2.70
CA ALA A 256 -6.28 7.50 3.34
C ALA A 256 -5.58 6.37 4.09
N GLY A 257 -4.25 6.34 4.09
CA GLY A 257 -3.41 5.58 4.99
C GLY A 257 -3.02 6.41 6.22
N THR A 258 -2.48 5.78 7.25
CA THR A 258 -1.99 6.53 8.43
C THR A 258 -0.86 7.50 8.06
N ALA A 259 0.00 7.13 7.09
CA ALA A 259 1.03 8.03 6.59
C ALA A 259 0.43 9.25 5.86
N ASP A 260 -0.60 9.05 5.02
CA ASP A 260 -1.27 10.16 4.32
C ASP A 260 -1.94 11.14 5.30
N THR A 261 -2.58 10.61 6.34
CA THR A 261 -3.22 11.42 7.37
C THR A 261 -2.20 12.15 8.25
N MET A 262 -1.11 11.47 8.65
CA MET A 262 -0.04 12.10 9.42
C MET A 262 0.71 13.16 8.62
N GLU A 263 0.83 12.99 7.32
CA GLU A 263 1.48 13.95 6.42
C GLU A 263 0.77 15.31 6.36
N VAL A 264 -0.52 15.36 6.71
CA VAL A 264 -1.26 16.63 6.92
C VAL A 264 -0.68 17.40 8.10
N LEU A 265 -0.19 16.71 9.13
CA LEU A 265 0.31 17.30 10.38
C LEU A 265 1.81 17.58 10.35
N ALA A 266 2.60 16.65 9.78
CA ALA A 266 4.06 16.69 9.81
C ALA A 266 4.67 15.90 8.64
N ASN A 267 6.00 15.97 8.48
CA ASN A 267 6.73 15.13 7.54
C ASN A 267 6.70 13.67 7.99
N VAL A 268 6.46 12.75 7.05
CA VAL A 268 6.43 11.30 7.28
C VAL A 268 7.58 10.56 6.60
N GLU A 269 8.29 11.22 5.68
CA GLU A 269 9.45 10.67 4.98
C GLU A 269 10.71 11.01 5.77
N LEU A 270 11.02 10.15 6.73
CA LEU A 270 12.12 10.34 7.65
C LEU A 270 13.29 9.45 7.27
N PRO A 271 14.52 9.98 7.13
CA PRO A 271 15.73 9.16 7.12
C PRO A 271 15.81 8.31 8.39
N LEU A 272 16.41 7.12 8.28
CA LEU A 272 16.44 6.15 9.38
C LEU A 272 17.08 6.70 10.66
N GLU A 273 18.15 7.49 10.53
CA GLU A 273 18.81 8.14 11.66
C GLU A 273 17.89 9.12 12.37
N GLN A 274 17.21 10.00 11.61
CA GLN A 274 16.24 10.95 12.18
C GLN A 274 15.07 10.21 12.86
N LEU A 275 14.57 9.14 12.24
CA LEU A 275 13.52 8.29 12.83
C LEU A 275 13.99 7.72 14.17
N ALA A 276 15.22 7.20 14.24
CA ALA A 276 15.79 6.63 15.46
C ALA A 276 15.92 7.66 16.58
N ASP A 277 16.38 8.88 16.26
CA ASP A 277 16.50 9.97 17.23
C ASP A 277 15.13 10.38 17.79
N ILE A 278 14.13 10.56 16.91
CA ILE A 278 12.76 10.90 17.33
C ILE A 278 12.19 9.83 18.27
N VAL A 279 12.36 8.55 17.91
CA VAL A 279 11.85 7.44 18.73
C VAL A 279 12.55 7.39 20.09
N ARG A 280 13.86 7.63 20.14
CA ARG A 280 14.63 7.67 21.40
C ARG A 280 14.14 8.79 22.31
N ASP A 281 13.95 10.00 21.76
CA ASP A 281 13.65 11.20 22.55
C ASP A 281 12.17 11.27 22.95
N TYR A 282 11.28 10.85 22.05
CA TYR A 282 9.83 10.99 22.23
C TYR A 282 9.09 9.67 22.42
N ARG A 283 9.80 8.54 22.48
CA ARG A 283 9.27 7.18 22.68
C ARG A 283 8.33 6.72 21.57
N GLY A 284 8.17 7.49 20.49
CA GLY A 284 7.32 7.13 19.37
C GLY A 284 7.50 8.04 18.16
N CYS A 285 7.09 7.56 17.01
CA CYS A 285 6.99 8.30 15.75
C CYS A 285 5.80 7.83 14.94
N LEU A 286 5.46 8.56 13.87
CA LEU A 286 4.44 8.18 12.89
C LEU A 286 5.02 8.41 11.49
N ALA A 287 5.86 7.48 11.02
CA ALA A 287 6.60 7.59 9.77
C ALA A 287 6.01 6.74 8.64
N TRP A 288 6.34 7.08 7.41
CA TRP A 288 6.08 6.22 6.27
C TRP A 288 7.13 5.11 6.19
N GLY A 289 6.67 3.83 6.10
CA GLY A 289 7.57 2.68 6.08
C GLY A 289 8.38 2.51 4.78
N GLY A 290 7.99 3.19 3.69
CA GLY A 290 8.69 3.07 2.41
C GLY A 290 10.11 3.66 2.40
N THR A 291 10.40 4.66 3.25
CA THR A 291 11.73 5.25 3.38
C THR A 291 12.69 4.41 4.22
N ALA A 292 12.17 3.55 5.08
CA ALA A 292 12.99 2.74 5.99
C ALA A 292 13.45 1.40 5.38
N HIS A 293 13.01 1.05 4.17
CA HIS A 293 13.35 -0.21 3.47
C HIS A 293 13.24 -1.48 4.35
N LEU A 294 12.22 -1.52 5.21
CA LEU A 294 12.03 -2.60 6.19
C LEU A 294 11.65 -3.93 5.54
N SER A 295 10.94 -3.90 4.43
CA SER A 295 10.52 -5.11 3.69
C SER A 295 10.39 -4.78 2.19
N PRO A 296 11.51 -4.64 1.46
CA PRO A 296 11.51 -4.22 0.05
C PRO A 296 10.74 -5.19 -0.85
N ALA A 297 10.78 -6.50 -0.57
CA ALA A 297 10.02 -7.49 -1.33
C ALA A 297 8.51 -7.26 -1.20
N ASP A 298 8.03 -6.86 -0.01
CA ASP A 298 6.61 -6.57 0.22
C ASP A 298 6.13 -5.35 -0.57
N ASP A 299 6.94 -4.29 -0.63
CA ASP A 299 6.62 -3.09 -1.42
C ASP A 299 6.48 -3.42 -2.92
N VAL A 300 7.30 -4.34 -3.43
CA VAL A 300 7.22 -4.83 -4.81
C VAL A 300 5.96 -5.68 -5.02
N LEU A 301 5.64 -6.61 -4.11
CA LEU A 301 4.45 -7.47 -4.20
C LEU A 301 3.16 -6.67 -4.14
N ILE A 302 3.04 -5.69 -3.24
CA ILE A 302 1.88 -4.79 -3.13
C ILE A 302 1.60 -4.06 -4.46
N SER A 303 2.64 -3.75 -5.25
CA SER A 303 2.47 -3.09 -6.55
C SER A 303 1.66 -3.91 -7.56
N VAL A 304 1.60 -5.24 -7.37
CA VAL A 304 0.84 -6.19 -8.19
C VAL A 304 -0.47 -6.61 -7.51
N GLU A 305 -0.44 -6.87 -6.20
CA GLU A 305 -1.64 -7.25 -5.43
C GLU A 305 -2.74 -6.19 -5.53
N ARG A 306 -2.36 -4.92 -5.46
CA ARG A 306 -3.29 -3.78 -5.47
C ARG A 306 -4.13 -3.67 -6.75
N PRO A 307 -3.57 -3.65 -7.98
CA PRO A 307 -4.36 -3.62 -9.20
C PRO A 307 -5.26 -4.84 -9.39
N LEU A 308 -4.81 -6.01 -8.92
CA LEU A 308 -5.54 -7.27 -9.01
C LEU A 308 -6.61 -7.42 -7.93
N SER A 309 -6.61 -6.55 -6.91
CA SER A 309 -7.50 -6.68 -5.74
C SER A 309 -7.41 -8.06 -5.07
N ILE A 310 -6.22 -8.66 -5.07
CA ILE A 310 -5.94 -9.94 -4.42
C ILE A 310 -5.68 -9.69 -2.94
N ASP A 311 -6.40 -10.40 -2.08
CA ASP A 311 -6.31 -10.32 -0.62
C ASP A 311 -6.16 -11.75 -0.06
N SER A 312 -4.98 -12.37 -0.28
CA SER A 312 -4.67 -13.71 0.21
C SER A 312 -4.37 -13.67 1.71
N PRO A 313 -5.02 -14.50 2.55
CA PRO A 313 -4.75 -14.53 3.99
C PRO A 313 -3.27 -14.77 4.32
N GLY A 314 -2.60 -15.68 3.63
CA GLY A 314 -1.19 -15.99 3.86
C GLY A 314 -0.26 -14.82 3.50
N GLN A 315 -0.48 -14.19 2.36
CA GLN A 315 0.28 -13.01 1.94
C GLN A 315 0.04 -11.81 2.86
N MET A 316 -1.21 -11.58 3.30
CA MET A 316 -1.55 -10.55 4.28
C MET A 316 -0.80 -10.75 5.61
N VAL A 317 -0.76 -11.97 6.14
CA VAL A 317 -0.03 -12.29 7.38
C VAL A 317 1.46 -12.02 7.20
N ALA A 318 2.05 -12.49 6.09
CA ALA A 318 3.47 -12.28 5.81
C ALA A 318 3.81 -10.79 5.65
N SER A 319 3.02 -10.04 4.88
CA SER A 319 3.17 -8.59 4.69
C SER A 319 3.12 -7.81 6.00
N ILE A 320 2.17 -8.13 6.88
CA ILE A 320 2.01 -7.43 8.15
C ILE A 320 3.15 -7.78 9.11
N LEU A 321 3.38 -9.07 9.36
CA LEU A 321 4.32 -9.50 10.40
C LEU A 321 5.76 -9.20 10.01
N SER A 322 6.14 -9.33 8.74
CA SER A 322 7.50 -9.01 8.28
C SER A 322 7.88 -7.57 8.61
N LYS A 323 7.00 -6.62 8.35
CA LYS A 323 7.24 -5.20 8.66
C LYS A 323 7.32 -4.92 10.16
N LYS A 324 6.55 -5.63 10.99
CA LYS A 324 6.58 -5.44 12.44
C LYS A 324 7.84 -6.01 13.06
N VAL A 325 8.25 -7.20 12.63
CA VAL A 325 9.52 -7.81 13.06
C VAL A 325 10.72 -6.99 12.56
N ALA A 326 10.70 -6.53 11.30
CA ALA A 326 11.75 -5.67 10.76
C ALA A 326 11.83 -4.32 11.47
N ALA A 327 10.70 -3.73 11.88
CA ALA A 327 10.67 -2.52 12.70
C ALA A 327 11.14 -2.72 14.15
N GLY A 328 11.50 -3.94 14.56
CA GLY A 328 12.02 -4.26 15.89
C GLY A 328 10.95 -4.37 16.97
N ALA A 329 9.67 -4.53 16.61
CA ALA A 329 8.62 -4.74 17.60
C ALA A 329 8.79 -6.09 18.32
N THR A 330 8.61 -6.08 19.63
CA THR A 330 8.57 -7.29 20.49
C THR A 330 7.14 -7.68 20.84
N HIS A 331 6.23 -6.71 20.87
CA HIS A 331 4.81 -6.90 21.18
C HIS A 331 3.94 -6.20 20.15
N LEU A 332 2.89 -6.87 19.70
CA LEU A 332 1.96 -6.37 18.68
C LEU A 332 0.51 -6.57 19.12
N VAL A 333 -0.28 -5.51 19.11
CA VAL A 333 -1.75 -5.60 19.12
C VAL A 333 -2.27 -5.51 17.68
N LEU A 334 -2.96 -6.56 17.25
CA LEU A 334 -3.55 -6.68 15.93
C LEU A 334 -5.07 -6.49 15.99
N ASP A 335 -5.57 -5.45 15.34
CA ASP A 335 -6.99 -5.13 15.20
C ASP A 335 -7.57 -5.80 13.95
N ILE A 336 -8.54 -6.72 14.13
CA ILE A 336 -9.29 -7.39 13.07
C ILE A 336 -10.75 -6.91 13.10
N PRO A 337 -11.11 -5.86 12.34
CA PRO A 337 -12.50 -5.43 12.24
C PRO A 337 -13.33 -6.44 11.43
N ILE A 338 -14.52 -6.79 11.94
CA ILE A 338 -15.48 -7.65 11.26
C ILE A 338 -16.72 -6.87 10.87
N GLY A 339 -17.12 -7.00 9.63
CA GLY A 339 -18.36 -6.40 9.12
C GLY A 339 -18.68 -6.87 7.71
N PRO A 340 -19.95 -6.71 7.26
CA PRO A 340 -20.40 -7.21 5.95
C PRO A 340 -19.63 -6.60 4.78
N THR A 341 -19.12 -5.38 4.95
CA THR A 341 -18.33 -4.64 3.96
C THR A 341 -16.88 -4.38 4.43
N ALA A 342 -16.42 -5.11 5.45
CA ALA A 342 -15.02 -5.16 5.88
C ALA A 342 -14.22 -6.21 5.10
N LYS A 343 -12.89 -6.21 5.26
CA LYS A 343 -12.02 -7.27 4.71
C LYS A 343 -12.37 -8.65 5.28
N VAL A 344 -12.62 -8.73 6.58
CA VAL A 344 -13.08 -9.94 7.26
C VAL A 344 -14.58 -9.81 7.52
N ARG A 345 -15.36 -10.76 6.98
CA ARG A 345 -16.81 -10.66 6.95
C ARG A 345 -17.51 -11.51 7.99
N SER A 346 -16.82 -12.49 8.55
CA SER A 346 -17.41 -13.42 9.51
C SER A 346 -16.48 -13.72 10.67
N MET A 347 -17.05 -14.12 11.81
CA MET A 347 -16.30 -14.57 12.99
C MET A 347 -15.45 -15.83 12.71
N PRO A 348 -15.93 -16.84 11.96
CA PRO A 348 -15.08 -17.98 11.59
C PRO A 348 -13.85 -17.58 10.78
N ASP A 349 -13.98 -16.59 9.86
CA ASP A 349 -12.85 -16.09 9.07
C ASP A 349 -11.85 -15.35 9.95
N ALA A 350 -12.34 -14.50 10.87
CA ALA A 350 -11.49 -13.81 11.83
C ALA A 350 -10.71 -14.78 12.73
N GLN A 351 -11.38 -15.83 13.24
CA GLN A 351 -10.73 -16.85 14.05
C GLN A 351 -9.69 -17.67 13.27
N ARG A 352 -9.95 -17.95 11.99
CA ARG A 352 -9.00 -18.63 11.10
C ARG A 352 -7.76 -17.77 10.88
N LEU A 353 -7.98 -16.50 10.58
CA LEU A 353 -6.92 -15.52 10.39
C LEU A 353 -6.12 -15.29 11.69
N ARG A 354 -6.80 -15.15 12.82
CA ARG A 354 -6.19 -15.06 14.16
C ARG A 354 -5.21 -16.21 14.41
N ARG A 355 -5.65 -17.46 14.22
CA ARG A 355 -4.78 -18.64 14.43
C ARG A 355 -3.54 -18.63 13.55
N LEU A 356 -3.67 -18.15 12.32
CA LEU A 356 -2.54 -18.05 11.40
C LEU A 356 -1.54 -16.97 11.85
N PHE A 357 -2.04 -15.80 12.25
CA PHE A 357 -1.22 -14.73 12.83
C PHE A 357 -0.49 -15.19 14.10
N GLU A 358 -1.20 -15.81 15.03
CA GLU A 358 -0.62 -16.32 16.29
C GLU A 358 0.47 -17.37 16.04
N TYR A 359 0.24 -18.26 15.06
CA TYR A 359 1.23 -19.27 14.68
C TYR A 359 2.52 -18.64 14.15
N VAL A 360 2.40 -17.75 13.17
CA VAL A 360 3.57 -17.12 12.52
C VAL A 360 4.28 -16.19 13.50
N ALA A 361 3.55 -15.34 14.22
CA ALA A 361 4.12 -14.42 15.21
C ALA A 361 4.97 -15.14 16.25
N ARG A 362 4.46 -16.26 16.83
CA ARG A 362 5.20 -17.11 17.79
C ARG A 362 6.51 -17.62 17.18
N ARG A 363 6.49 -18.09 15.93
CA ARG A 363 7.68 -18.58 15.22
C ARG A 363 8.69 -17.47 14.95
N MET A 364 8.22 -16.23 14.78
CA MET A 364 9.05 -15.03 14.60
C MET A 364 9.55 -14.42 15.91
N GLY A 365 9.16 -14.96 17.07
CA GLY A 365 9.51 -14.41 18.39
C GLY A 365 8.76 -13.13 18.77
N LEU A 366 7.62 -12.85 18.12
CA LEU A 366 6.78 -11.68 18.36
C LEU A 366 5.60 -12.07 19.29
N SER A 367 5.46 -11.38 20.42
CA SER A 367 4.29 -11.48 21.29
C SER A 367 3.10 -10.79 20.60
N LEU A 368 2.01 -11.53 20.39
CA LEU A 368 0.85 -11.05 19.64
C LEU A 368 -0.44 -11.16 20.45
N ASP A 369 -1.15 -10.05 20.54
CA ASP A 369 -2.52 -9.99 21.03
C ASP A 369 -3.46 -9.60 19.87
N VAL A 370 -4.50 -10.39 19.62
CA VAL A 370 -5.47 -10.16 18.52
C VAL A 370 -6.79 -9.72 19.10
N VAL A 371 -7.20 -8.51 18.74
CA VAL A 371 -8.48 -7.91 19.12
C VAL A 371 -9.43 -7.91 17.92
N ILE A 372 -10.57 -8.57 18.08
CA ILE A 372 -11.64 -8.58 17.08
C ILE A 372 -12.59 -7.42 17.40
N THR A 373 -12.75 -6.49 16.44
CA THR A 373 -13.49 -5.24 16.64
C THR A 373 -14.64 -5.07 15.67
N ASP A 374 -15.52 -4.10 15.94
CA ASP A 374 -16.62 -3.74 15.05
C ASP A 374 -16.11 -3.06 13.77
N GLY A 375 -16.49 -3.60 12.63
CA GLY A 375 -16.19 -3.12 11.29
C GLY A 375 -17.42 -2.90 10.42
N ARG A 376 -18.61 -2.73 11.02
CA ARG A 376 -19.89 -2.59 10.30
C ARG A 376 -20.09 -1.23 9.67
N GLN A 377 -19.28 -0.24 10.03
CA GLN A 377 -19.33 1.13 9.53
C GLN A 377 -17.95 1.79 9.57
N PRO A 378 -17.74 2.94 8.90
CA PRO A 378 -16.55 3.77 9.08
C PRO A 378 -16.32 4.16 10.54
N VAL A 379 -15.06 4.27 10.97
CA VAL A 379 -14.67 4.73 12.31
C VAL A 379 -14.28 6.20 12.24
N GLY A 380 -14.81 7.02 13.15
CA GLY A 380 -14.72 8.48 13.03
C GLY A 380 -15.75 9.05 12.06
N ASN A 381 -15.77 10.35 11.90
CA ASN A 381 -16.70 11.05 11.01
C ASN A 381 -16.07 11.37 9.67
N GLY A 382 -14.78 11.66 9.64
CA GLY A 382 -14.04 12.01 8.45
C GLY A 382 -13.46 10.82 7.71
N VAL A 383 -13.53 10.83 6.38
CA VAL A 383 -12.94 9.86 5.47
C VAL A 383 -12.14 10.59 4.41
N GLY A 384 -10.83 10.58 4.52
CA GLY A 384 -9.87 11.33 3.71
C GLY A 384 -8.84 12.05 4.58
N PRO A 385 -7.62 12.36 4.08
CA PRO A 385 -6.48 12.73 4.93
C PRO A 385 -6.75 13.88 5.90
N VAL A 386 -7.27 15.01 5.42
CA VAL A 386 -7.52 16.20 6.24
C VAL A 386 -8.68 15.99 7.21
N LEU A 387 -9.76 15.31 6.77
CA LEU A 387 -10.91 15.01 7.60
C LEU A 387 -10.55 14.04 8.74
N GLU A 388 -9.75 13.02 8.45
CA GLU A 388 -9.26 12.07 9.45
C GLU A 388 -8.27 12.72 10.44
N ALA A 389 -7.39 13.62 9.95
CA ALA A 389 -6.49 14.39 10.81
C ALA A 389 -7.27 15.31 11.76
N ARG A 390 -8.35 15.94 11.28
CA ARG A 390 -9.27 16.73 12.10
C ARG A 390 -9.88 15.90 13.23
N ASP A 391 -10.38 14.71 12.91
CA ASP A 391 -11.01 13.83 13.91
C ASP A 391 -9.99 13.36 14.96
N VAL A 392 -8.77 13.00 14.55
CA VAL A 392 -7.69 12.64 15.47
C VAL A 392 -7.37 13.79 16.42
N MET A 393 -7.19 15.02 15.90
CA MET A 393 -6.85 16.17 16.73
C MET A 393 -8.00 16.54 17.67
N ARG A 394 -9.26 16.44 17.25
CA ARG A 394 -10.41 16.63 18.12
C ARG A 394 -10.44 15.65 19.29
N VAL A 395 -10.15 14.36 19.03
CA VAL A 395 -10.07 13.35 20.11
C VAL A 395 -8.94 13.69 21.08
N LEU A 396 -7.73 14.02 20.59
CA LEU A 396 -6.58 14.36 21.44
C LEU A 396 -6.84 15.60 22.30
N GLN A 397 -7.63 16.54 21.83
CA GLN A 397 -7.96 17.78 22.53
C GLN A 397 -9.20 17.67 23.44
N ASN A 398 -9.83 16.49 23.50
CA ASN A 398 -11.10 16.29 24.21
C ASN A 398 -12.20 17.26 23.72
N ASP A 399 -12.22 17.58 22.41
CA ASP A 399 -13.25 18.43 21.80
C ASP A 399 -14.63 17.72 21.90
N PRO A 400 -15.69 18.41 22.32
CA PRO A 400 -17.05 17.84 22.37
C PRO A 400 -17.57 17.29 21.04
N ARG A 401 -17.00 17.75 19.91
CA ARG A 401 -17.34 17.28 18.56
C ARG A 401 -16.51 16.06 18.11
N ALA A 402 -15.64 15.55 18.99
CA ALA A 402 -14.79 14.39 18.68
C ALA A 402 -15.64 13.14 18.46
N PRO A 403 -15.33 12.30 17.46
CA PRO A 403 -16.04 11.05 17.26
C PRO A 403 -15.74 10.04 18.38
N ASP A 404 -16.78 9.67 19.14
CA ASP A 404 -16.64 8.78 20.30
C ASP A 404 -16.23 7.35 19.91
N ASP A 405 -16.70 6.84 18.79
CA ASP A 405 -16.31 5.51 18.28
C ASP A 405 -14.81 5.40 18.04
N LEU A 406 -14.20 6.43 17.44
CA LEU A 406 -12.76 6.50 17.23
C LEU A 406 -12.01 6.58 18.58
N ARG A 407 -12.51 7.40 19.50
CA ARG A 407 -11.95 7.58 20.84
C ARG A 407 -11.96 6.26 21.62
N GLN A 408 -13.13 5.61 21.73
CA GLN A 408 -13.28 4.38 22.50
C GLN A 408 -12.44 3.23 21.93
N LYS A 409 -12.46 3.07 20.60
CA LYS A 409 -11.64 2.06 19.94
C LYS A 409 -10.15 2.28 20.17
N ALA A 410 -9.68 3.52 20.09
CA ALA A 410 -8.28 3.84 20.34
C ALA A 410 -7.86 3.57 21.79
N LEU A 411 -8.70 3.93 22.76
CA LEU A 411 -8.45 3.70 24.19
C LEU A 411 -8.34 2.20 24.52
N ARG A 412 -9.22 1.36 23.96
CA ARG A 412 -9.15 -0.10 24.14
C ARG A 412 -7.86 -0.67 23.58
N LEU A 413 -7.49 -0.30 22.36
CA LEU A 413 -6.26 -0.79 21.72
C LEU A 413 -5.00 -0.29 22.43
N ALA A 414 -5.00 0.97 22.89
CA ALA A 414 -3.89 1.51 23.68
C ALA A 414 -3.80 0.81 25.04
N GLY A 415 -4.94 0.56 25.70
CA GLY A 415 -4.99 -0.17 26.96
C GLY A 415 -4.40 -1.57 26.86
N ARG A 416 -4.72 -2.32 25.76
CA ARG A 416 -4.13 -3.64 25.51
C ARG A 416 -2.61 -3.60 25.33
N LEU A 417 -2.07 -2.54 24.72
CA LEU A 417 -0.62 -2.35 24.64
C LEU A 417 -0.01 -1.99 26.00
N ILE A 418 -0.65 -1.10 26.76
CA ILE A 418 -0.19 -0.69 28.08
C ILE A 418 -0.12 -1.90 29.04
N GLU A 419 -1.02 -2.87 28.92
CA GLU A 419 -1.00 -4.12 29.68
C GLU A 419 0.18 -5.06 29.33
N CYS A 420 0.96 -4.77 28.28
CA CYS A 420 2.23 -5.45 28.04
C CYS A 420 3.34 -4.97 28.97
N ASP A 421 3.18 -3.83 29.63
CA ASP A 421 4.09 -3.36 30.67
C ASP A 421 3.95 -4.25 31.93
N PRO A 422 5.02 -4.93 32.39
CA PRO A 422 4.94 -5.83 33.55
C PRO A 422 4.55 -5.13 34.84
N ASP A 423 4.72 -3.81 34.92
CA ASP A 423 4.35 -3.02 36.11
C ASP A 423 2.86 -2.64 36.11
N VAL A 424 2.14 -2.91 35.02
CA VAL A 424 0.71 -2.64 34.91
C VAL A 424 -0.12 -3.89 35.23
N ARG A 425 -1.06 -3.73 36.16
CA ARG A 425 -1.99 -4.80 36.48
C ARG A 425 -2.93 -5.06 35.29
N GLY A 426 -3.12 -6.33 34.93
CA GLY A 426 -4.06 -6.73 33.87
C GLY A 426 -5.48 -6.24 34.15
N GLY A 427 -6.09 -5.61 33.16
CA GLY A 427 -7.40 -4.96 33.23
C GLY A 427 -7.36 -3.45 33.52
N ASP A 428 -6.23 -2.90 33.97
CA ASP A 428 -6.11 -1.45 34.26
C ASP A 428 -5.72 -0.62 33.03
N GLY A 429 -5.25 -1.26 31.95
CA GLY A 429 -4.71 -0.57 30.77
C GLY A 429 -5.67 0.43 30.13
N TYR A 430 -6.96 0.10 30.04
CA TYR A 430 -7.97 1.04 29.51
C TYR A 430 -8.10 2.30 30.39
N ALA A 431 -8.12 2.15 31.72
CA ALA A 431 -8.24 3.26 32.65
C ALA A 431 -7.01 4.18 32.58
N ILE A 432 -5.82 3.59 32.46
CA ILE A 432 -4.56 4.31 32.28
C ILE A 432 -4.56 5.08 30.94
N ALA A 433 -4.93 4.41 29.84
CA ALA A 433 -5.02 5.03 28.52
C ALA A 433 -5.98 6.23 28.51
N ARG A 434 -7.14 6.08 29.18
CA ARG A 434 -8.14 7.14 29.33
C ARG A 434 -7.58 8.32 30.15
N ASP A 435 -6.95 8.07 31.27
CA ASP A 435 -6.33 9.11 32.08
C ASP A 435 -5.24 9.89 31.29
N ILE A 436 -4.41 9.18 30.51
CA ILE A 436 -3.40 9.80 29.65
C ILE A 436 -4.05 10.71 28.59
N LEU A 437 -5.15 10.28 27.99
CA LEU A 437 -5.87 11.07 26.98
C LEU A 437 -6.56 12.28 27.65
N ASP A 438 -7.36 12.06 28.70
CA ASP A 438 -8.20 13.07 29.34
C ASP A 438 -7.38 14.16 30.04
N SER A 439 -6.20 13.81 30.58
CA SER A 439 -5.26 14.76 31.16
C SER A 439 -4.46 15.60 30.15
N GLY A 440 -4.59 15.33 28.84
CA GLY A 440 -3.87 16.03 27.79
C GLY A 440 -2.42 15.56 27.58
N ARG A 441 -1.95 14.53 28.31
CA ARG A 441 -0.59 13.98 28.14
C ARG A 441 -0.38 13.39 26.75
N ALA A 442 -1.41 12.73 26.18
CA ALA A 442 -1.38 12.22 24.81
C ALA A 442 -1.24 13.36 23.78
N LEU A 443 -1.99 14.46 23.96
CA LEU A 443 -1.89 15.64 23.09
C LEU A 443 -0.48 16.27 23.16
N ALA A 444 0.06 16.44 24.37
CA ALA A 444 1.40 16.97 24.54
C ALA A 444 2.46 16.11 23.84
N ARG A 445 2.34 14.78 23.95
CA ARG A 445 3.24 13.83 23.29
C ARG A 445 3.08 13.89 21.75
N MET A 446 1.86 13.95 21.24
CA MET A 446 1.61 14.06 19.80
C MET A 446 2.19 15.35 19.22
N ASN A 447 2.02 16.48 19.91
CA ASN A 447 2.58 17.76 19.50
C ASN A 447 4.12 17.73 19.46
N ALA A 448 4.75 17.04 20.42
CA ALA A 448 6.19 16.85 20.45
C ALA A 448 6.68 16.00 19.25
N ILE A 449 5.97 14.91 18.93
CA ILE A 449 6.24 14.08 17.76
C ILE A 449 6.07 14.90 16.46
N ILE A 450 4.97 15.65 16.32
CA ILE A 450 4.70 16.53 15.17
C ILE A 450 5.83 17.56 15.01
N ALA A 451 6.26 18.21 16.09
CA ALA A 451 7.34 19.19 16.05
C ALA A 451 8.67 18.56 15.62
N ALA A 452 9.02 17.40 16.16
CA ALA A 452 10.24 16.67 15.84
C ALA A 452 10.26 16.15 14.38
N GLN A 453 9.09 15.78 13.83
CA GLN A 453 8.94 15.38 12.43
C GLN A 453 8.84 16.56 11.45
N GLY A 454 8.81 17.81 11.92
CA GLY A 454 8.64 19.00 11.10
C GLY A 454 7.16 19.32 10.86
N SER A 455 6.59 20.13 11.77
CA SER A 455 5.19 20.55 11.74
C SER A 455 4.82 21.30 10.47
N LYS A 456 3.64 20.99 9.92
CA LYS A 456 3.03 21.68 8.76
C LYS A 456 1.98 22.74 9.14
N GLY A 457 1.81 23.02 10.44
CA GLY A 457 0.93 24.09 10.92
C GLY A 457 -0.57 23.82 10.70
N PHE A 458 -1.00 22.58 10.84
CA PHE A 458 -2.40 22.20 10.65
C PHE A 458 -3.32 22.79 11.74
N ASP A 459 -4.40 23.47 11.30
CA ASP A 459 -5.47 23.93 12.18
C ASP A 459 -6.71 23.02 12.00
N HIS A 460 -7.01 22.23 13.01
CA HIS A 460 -8.16 21.31 13.01
C HIS A 460 -9.52 22.04 13.11
N ASN A 461 -9.57 23.30 13.52
CA ASN A 461 -10.79 24.11 13.56
C ASN A 461 -11.13 24.69 12.18
N HIS A 462 -10.10 24.95 11.36
CA HIS A 462 -10.22 25.45 9.99
C HIS A 462 -9.46 24.54 9.02
N PRO A 463 -9.88 23.26 8.90
CA PRO A 463 -9.18 22.33 8.02
C PRO A 463 -9.32 22.78 6.56
N ALA A 464 -8.22 22.70 5.79
CA ALA A 464 -8.19 23.04 4.37
C ALA A 464 -8.90 21.94 3.54
N LEU A 465 -10.21 21.97 3.51
CA LEU A 465 -11.06 21.05 2.75
C LEU A 465 -11.23 21.51 1.30
N GLY A 466 -11.57 20.58 0.41
CA GLY A 466 -11.98 20.88 -0.95
C GLY A 466 -13.17 21.87 -0.96
N ALA A 467 -13.05 22.92 -1.77
CA ALA A 467 -14.02 24.01 -1.81
C ALA A 467 -15.36 23.62 -2.47
N LEU A 468 -15.34 22.59 -3.32
CA LEU A 468 -16.54 22.06 -3.97
C LEU A 468 -17.17 21.00 -3.08
N THR A 469 -18.49 21.09 -2.87
CA THR A 469 -19.21 20.18 -1.99
C THR A 469 -20.44 19.57 -2.65
N LEU A 470 -20.77 18.34 -2.24
CA LEU A 470 -22.01 17.67 -2.58
C LEU A 470 -22.63 17.12 -1.29
N ASP A 471 -23.85 17.53 -1.01
CA ASP A 471 -24.65 17.05 0.12
C ASP A 471 -25.48 15.85 -0.31
N VAL A 472 -25.36 14.74 0.43
CA VAL A 472 -26.14 13.52 0.23
C VAL A 472 -27.13 13.41 1.37
N ALA A 473 -28.42 13.58 1.05
CA ALA A 473 -29.52 13.63 2.01
C ALA A 473 -30.29 12.31 2.12
N ALA A 474 -30.94 12.09 3.24
CA ALA A 474 -31.83 10.97 3.48
C ALA A 474 -33.08 11.06 2.56
N PRO A 475 -33.38 10.03 1.76
CA PRO A 475 -34.51 10.03 0.85
C PRO A 475 -35.87 9.91 1.57
N ALA A 476 -35.87 9.42 2.82
CA ALA A 476 -37.05 9.20 3.65
C ALA A 476 -36.69 9.25 5.13
N ALA A 477 -37.67 9.35 6.00
CA ALA A 477 -37.50 9.15 7.44
C ALA A 477 -37.23 7.68 7.74
N GLY A 478 -36.39 7.40 8.74
CA GLY A 478 -36.02 6.03 9.15
C GLY A 478 -34.85 5.99 10.12
N VAL A 479 -34.29 4.80 10.28
CA VAL A 479 -33.07 4.57 11.06
C VAL A 479 -31.98 4.12 10.10
N VAL A 480 -30.75 4.58 10.30
CA VAL A 480 -29.59 4.09 9.52
C VAL A 480 -29.34 2.62 9.87
N ALA A 481 -29.78 1.72 9.00
CA ALA A 481 -29.72 0.28 9.20
C ALA A 481 -28.41 -0.33 8.71
N SER A 482 -27.71 0.29 7.75
CA SER A 482 -26.36 -0.09 7.34
C SER A 482 -25.63 1.04 6.64
N ILE A 483 -24.26 1.02 6.77
CA ILE A 483 -23.35 1.88 6.03
C ILE A 483 -22.33 0.98 5.32
N ASP A 484 -22.22 1.14 4.01
CA ASP A 484 -21.27 0.37 3.20
C ASP A 484 -19.89 1.03 3.22
N ASN A 485 -18.94 0.42 3.94
CA ASN A 485 -17.55 0.89 4.02
C ASN A 485 -16.87 1.01 2.65
N TYR A 486 -17.17 0.05 1.77
CA TYR A 486 -16.55 0.02 0.43
C TYR A 486 -17.06 1.17 -0.43
N GLN A 487 -18.39 1.43 -0.41
CA GLN A 487 -18.99 2.51 -1.18
C GLN A 487 -18.56 3.89 -0.64
N ILE A 488 -18.55 4.11 0.67
CA ILE A 488 -18.03 5.35 1.27
C ILE A 488 -16.56 5.58 0.90
N ALA A 489 -15.72 4.53 0.99
CA ALA A 489 -14.33 4.60 0.56
C ALA A 489 -14.19 4.93 -0.94
N ARG A 490 -15.07 4.38 -1.78
CA ARG A 490 -15.10 4.63 -3.22
C ARG A 490 -15.47 6.08 -3.52
N VAL A 491 -16.52 6.61 -2.89
CA VAL A 491 -16.95 8.01 -3.04
C VAL A 491 -15.81 8.97 -2.66
N ALA A 492 -15.16 8.75 -1.50
CA ALA A 492 -14.05 9.57 -1.06
C ALA A 492 -12.86 9.55 -2.04
N ARG A 493 -12.56 8.38 -2.63
CA ARG A 493 -11.50 8.27 -3.65
C ARG A 493 -11.86 8.98 -4.95
N LEU A 494 -13.11 8.87 -5.41
CA LEU A 494 -13.58 9.58 -6.61
C LEU A 494 -13.60 11.10 -6.40
N ALA A 495 -13.81 11.56 -5.17
CA ALA A 495 -13.69 12.97 -4.81
C ALA A 495 -12.24 13.50 -4.83
N GLY A 496 -11.22 12.62 -4.96
CA GLY A 496 -9.82 12.97 -5.10
C GLY A 496 -8.88 12.45 -4.01
N ALA A 497 -9.40 11.90 -2.90
CA ALA A 497 -8.56 11.34 -1.82
C ALA A 497 -7.79 10.07 -2.28
N PRO A 498 -6.56 9.84 -1.81
CA PRO A 498 -5.75 10.69 -0.95
C PRO A 498 -4.90 11.72 -1.70
N LYS A 499 -4.85 11.69 -3.05
CA LYS A 499 -3.98 12.57 -3.86
C LYS A 499 -4.25 14.05 -3.62
N VAL A 500 -5.53 14.38 -3.37
CA VAL A 500 -5.98 15.70 -2.92
C VAL A 500 -6.30 15.59 -1.43
N PRO A 501 -5.42 16.03 -0.50
CA PRO A 501 -5.59 15.79 0.93
C PRO A 501 -6.89 16.36 1.51
N GLY A 502 -7.39 17.48 0.97
CA GLY A 502 -8.64 18.12 1.39
C GLY A 502 -9.91 17.46 0.82
N ALA A 503 -9.79 16.46 -0.05
CA ALA A 503 -10.92 15.73 -0.59
C ALA A 503 -11.34 14.58 0.34
N GLY A 504 -12.64 14.23 0.31
CA GLY A 504 -13.14 13.11 1.10
C GLY A 504 -14.63 13.19 1.40
N VAL A 505 -15.05 12.45 2.42
CA VAL A 505 -16.44 12.36 2.89
C VAL A 505 -16.50 12.69 4.37
N ASP A 506 -17.39 13.57 4.76
CA ASP A 506 -17.69 13.92 6.16
C ASP A 506 -19.08 13.37 6.53
N LEU A 507 -19.10 12.37 7.42
CA LEU A 507 -20.30 11.64 7.83
C LEU A 507 -21.02 12.42 8.93
N MET A 508 -22.35 12.59 8.79
CA MET A 508 -23.19 13.26 9.78
C MET A 508 -24.01 12.28 10.62
N HIS A 509 -24.30 11.10 10.06
CA HIS A 509 -25.06 10.06 10.74
C HIS A 509 -24.33 8.72 10.72
N LYS A 510 -24.50 7.98 11.80
CA LYS A 510 -23.89 6.67 12.03
C LYS A 510 -24.96 5.59 12.12
N LEU A 511 -24.51 4.33 12.14
CA LEU A 511 -25.38 3.16 12.30
C LEU A 511 -26.25 3.29 13.57
N GLY A 512 -27.57 3.18 13.41
CA GLY A 512 -28.53 3.30 14.49
C GLY A 512 -29.12 4.71 14.69
N ASP A 513 -28.60 5.74 14.02
CA ASP A 513 -29.13 7.09 14.10
C ASP A 513 -30.49 7.17 13.41
N SER A 514 -31.43 7.94 14.02
CA SER A 514 -32.72 8.27 13.41
C SER A 514 -32.57 9.49 12.53
N VAL A 515 -33.16 9.46 11.33
CA VAL A 515 -33.13 10.55 10.35
C VAL A 515 -34.52 10.86 9.82
N GLN A 516 -34.73 12.11 9.43
CA GLN A 516 -35.91 12.56 8.69
C GLN A 516 -35.58 12.67 7.19
N ALA A 517 -36.62 12.71 6.35
CA ALA A 517 -36.43 12.99 4.93
C ALA A 517 -35.75 14.36 4.75
N GLY A 518 -34.65 14.40 3.99
CA GLY A 518 -33.86 15.60 3.76
C GLY A 518 -32.73 15.83 4.74
N ASP A 519 -32.60 15.07 5.84
CA ASP A 519 -31.45 15.16 6.74
C ASP A 519 -30.14 14.80 6.01
N LEU A 520 -29.08 15.54 6.29
CA LEU A 520 -27.79 15.36 5.67
C LEU A 520 -27.12 14.10 6.21
N LEU A 521 -27.03 13.03 5.39
CA LEU A 521 -26.34 11.80 5.75
C LEU A 521 -24.82 12.00 5.77
N TYR A 522 -24.29 12.64 4.74
CA TYR A 522 -22.87 13.01 4.65
C TYR A 522 -22.63 14.09 3.58
N ARG A 523 -21.48 14.75 3.70
CA ARG A 523 -20.98 15.73 2.73
C ARG A 523 -19.73 15.23 2.05
N VAL A 524 -19.68 15.33 0.72
CA VAL A 524 -18.48 15.09 -0.09
C VAL A 524 -17.74 16.40 -0.28
N HIS A 525 -16.42 16.38 -0.13
CA HIS A 525 -15.54 17.50 -0.43
C HIS A 525 -14.61 17.13 -1.59
N ALA A 526 -14.50 18.00 -2.59
CA ALA A 526 -13.60 17.84 -3.73
C ALA A 526 -12.92 19.17 -4.09
N MET A 527 -11.75 19.11 -4.72
CA MET A 527 -11.04 20.28 -5.21
C MET A 527 -11.39 20.59 -6.67
N TYR A 528 -11.60 19.56 -7.47
CA TYR A 528 -11.82 19.68 -8.91
C TYR A 528 -13.25 19.30 -9.30
N PRO A 529 -13.87 20.04 -10.27
CA PRO A 529 -15.24 19.75 -10.73
C PRO A 529 -15.42 18.33 -11.28
N ALA A 530 -14.42 17.79 -11.98
CA ALA A 530 -14.47 16.43 -12.52
C ALA A 530 -14.54 15.38 -11.42
N ASP A 531 -13.75 15.54 -10.36
CA ASP A 531 -13.73 14.61 -9.23
C ASP A 531 -15.06 14.64 -8.47
N LEU A 532 -15.63 15.85 -8.26
CA LEU A 532 -16.96 15.99 -7.64
C LEU A 532 -18.03 15.32 -8.51
N GLU A 533 -17.94 15.45 -9.83
CA GLU A 533 -18.89 14.83 -10.75
C GLU A 533 -18.82 13.29 -10.70
N PHE A 534 -17.61 12.72 -10.66
CA PHE A 534 -17.45 11.27 -10.47
C PHE A 534 -18.02 10.79 -9.13
N ALA A 535 -17.76 11.54 -8.06
CA ALA A 535 -18.33 11.23 -6.75
C ALA A 535 -19.86 11.34 -6.77
N ARG A 536 -20.44 12.37 -7.42
CA ARG A 536 -21.89 12.57 -7.57
C ARG A 536 -22.54 11.37 -8.26
N GLN A 537 -22.02 10.96 -9.40
CA GLN A 537 -22.52 9.79 -10.13
C GLN A 537 -22.46 8.50 -9.32
N ALA A 538 -21.44 8.34 -8.46
CA ALA A 538 -21.36 7.20 -7.57
C ALA A 538 -22.43 7.26 -6.48
N CYS A 539 -22.66 8.45 -5.87
CA CYS A 539 -23.68 8.65 -4.84
C CYS A 539 -25.11 8.46 -5.37
N GLU A 540 -25.39 8.91 -6.62
CA GLU A 540 -26.70 8.75 -7.26
C GLU A 540 -27.05 7.29 -7.54
N ARG A 541 -26.04 6.45 -7.84
CA ARG A 541 -26.23 5.01 -8.05
C ARG A 541 -26.43 4.29 -6.72
N ASP A 542 -25.66 4.65 -5.72
CA ASP A 542 -25.68 4.08 -4.37
C ASP A 542 -25.05 5.07 -3.39
N SER A 543 -25.84 5.54 -2.42
CA SER A 543 -25.35 6.45 -1.37
C SER A 543 -24.41 5.74 -0.38
N GLY A 544 -24.42 4.42 -0.33
CA GLY A 544 -23.75 3.63 0.70
C GLY A 544 -24.51 3.56 2.03
N TYR A 545 -25.68 4.22 2.13
CA TYR A 545 -26.55 4.19 3.29
C TYR A 545 -27.83 3.44 2.99
N ARG A 546 -28.22 2.54 3.88
CA ARG A 546 -29.55 1.91 3.84
C ARG A 546 -30.33 2.35 5.08
N LEU A 547 -31.50 2.93 4.85
CA LEU A 547 -32.45 3.26 5.89
C LEU A 547 -33.42 2.09 6.10
N GLY A 548 -33.87 1.91 7.32
CA GLY A 548 -34.81 0.86 7.72
C GLY A 548 -35.48 1.18 9.04
N THR A 549 -35.92 0.15 9.75
CA THR A 549 -36.50 0.25 11.09
C THR A 549 -35.43 -0.03 12.16
N ALA A 550 -35.73 0.32 13.42
CA ALA A 550 -34.85 0.07 14.55
C ALA A 550 -34.50 -1.43 14.72
N ASP A 551 -35.41 -2.33 14.36
CA ASP A 551 -35.23 -3.79 14.45
C ASP A 551 -34.25 -4.32 13.40
N GLU A 552 -34.02 -3.58 12.31
CA GLU A 552 -33.07 -3.91 11.26
C GLU A 552 -31.63 -3.48 11.57
N VAL A 553 -31.44 -2.68 12.62
CA VAL A 553 -30.10 -2.29 13.07
C VAL A 553 -29.43 -3.51 13.69
N PRO A 554 -28.23 -3.92 13.22
CA PRO A 554 -27.52 -5.04 13.79
C PRO A 554 -27.28 -4.85 15.29
N ARG A 555 -27.47 -5.91 16.08
CA ARG A 555 -27.22 -5.89 17.54
C ARG A 555 -25.79 -5.40 17.83
N VAL A 556 -25.60 -4.85 19.04
CA VAL A 556 -24.29 -4.38 19.50
C VAL A 556 -23.25 -5.47 19.28
N PHE A 557 -22.14 -5.11 18.64
CA PHE A 557 -21.00 -5.99 18.46
C PHE A 557 -20.25 -6.11 19.77
N VAL A 558 -20.08 -7.33 20.25
CA VAL A 558 -19.22 -7.59 21.42
C VAL A 558 -17.80 -7.82 20.91
N GLU A 559 -16.87 -6.97 21.32
CA GLU A 559 -15.45 -7.09 20.97
C GLU A 559 -14.80 -8.16 21.86
N PHE A 560 -13.92 -8.99 21.26
CA PHE A 560 -13.26 -10.11 21.89
C PHE A 560 -11.73 -9.98 21.83
#